data_5d9c034b36a49005c115f577784075ff
#
_entry.id   5d9c034b36a49005c115f577784075ff
#
_cell.length_a   1.000
_cell.length_b   1.000
_cell.length_c   1.000
_cell.angle_alpha   90.00
_cell.angle_beta   90.00
_cell.angle_gamma   90.00
#
_symmetry.space_group_name_H-M   'P 1'
#
loop_
_entity.id
_entity.type
_entity.pdbx_description
1 polymer ?
#
loop_
_entity_poly.entity_id
_entity_poly.type
_entity_poly.pdbx_seq_one_letter_code
_entity_poly.pdbx_strand_id
1 'polypeptide(L)'
;MKKFILTLFAILCSCKSITYQDVTPIISPNTHLLPALDTSVDIYNLESNYSEGFFTAKADSIGTNYTNPQGFGTSYHSTRMKSKTYKDVRINDIINIFEKEVKENISTPYGAKRGTISLRIRYRESDNNKKYRIVSLLSFGTAILLGFPWDKIDETIEVEVELINNKKETVKIYKELISGSSYVAAWWGYNEEDAPRKVSADNIKQALEKIRIKIGYDTPTIKNNLK
;
A
#
# COMPACT_ATOMS: atom_id res chain seq x y z
N MET A 1 -22.68 23.07 -29.63
CA MET A 1 -21.38 22.39 -29.76
C MET A 1 -20.34 22.81 -28.70
N LYS A 2 -20.09 24.10 -28.45
CA LYS A 2 -19.07 24.53 -27.42
C LYS A 2 -19.35 24.00 -26.01
N LYS A 3 -20.62 23.97 -25.56
CA LYS A 3 -20.97 23.44 -24.22
C LYS A 3 -20.79 21.94 -24.09
N PHE A 4 -20.96 21.16 -25.18
CA PHE A 4 -20.76 19.73 -25.21
C PHE A 4 -19.27 19.34 -25.13
N ILE A 5 -18.41 20.14 -25.77
CA ILE A 5 -16.95 19.97 -25.70
C ILE A 5 -16.43 20.27 -24.28
N LEU A 6 -16.98 21.28 -23.60
CA LEU A 6 -16.59 21.65 -22.24
C LEU A 6 -16.99 20.57 -21.23
N THR A 7 -18.19 19.98 -21.40
CA THR A 7 -18.66 18.87 -20.55
C THR A 7 -17.83 17.60 -20.78
N LEU A 8 -17.45 17.33 -22.03
CA LEU A 8 -16.55 16.22 -22.37
C LEU A 8 -15.16 16.40 -21.75
N PHE A 9 -14.64 17.63 -21.74
CA PHE A 9 -13.33 17.94 -21.13
C PHE A 9 -13.35 17.84 -19.59
N ALA A 10 -14.46 18.18 -18.94
CA ALA A 10 -14.60 18.05 -17.48
C ALA A 10 -14.65 16.58 -17.03
N ILE A 11 -15.15 15.68 -17.87
CA ILE A 11 -15.16 14.23 -17.61
C ILE A 11 -13.75 13.63 -17.75
N LEU A 12 -12.88 14.23 -18.58
CA LEU A 12 -11.52 13.75 -18.86
C LEU A 12 -10.52 13.96 -17.70
N CYS A 13 -10.86 14.78 -16.70
CA CYS A 13 -9.94 15.13 -15.61
C CYS A 13 -10.12 14.28 -14.34
N SER A 14 -10.90 13.22 -14.39
CA SER A 14 -11.21 12.38 -13.23
C SER A 14 -10.24 11.22 -13.02
N CYS A 15 -8.93 11.47 -13.05
CA CYS A 15 -7.99 10.52 -12.49
C CYS A 15 -8.19 10.49 -10.97
N LYS A 16 -8.73 9.38 -10.46
CA LYS A 16 -8.98 9.22 -9.04
C LYS A 16 -7.65 8.94 -8.33
N SER A 17 -7.14 9.91 -7.57
CA SER A 17 -6.01 9.68 -6.68
C SER A 17 -6.45 8.98 -5.40
N ILE A 18 -5.58 8.14 -4.84
CA ILE A 18 -5.82 7.58 -3.51
C ILE A 18 -5.75 8.72 -2.49
N THR A 19 -6.86 8.92 -1.79
CA THR A 19 -6.86 9.69 -0.56
C THR A 19 -6.90 8.74 0.63
N TYR A 20 -6.43 9.19 1.79
CA TYR A 20 -6.49 8.39 3.02
C TYR A 20 -7.93 7.95 3.36
N GLN A 21 -8.92 8.68 2.87
CA GLN A 21 -10.35 8.38 3.03
C GLN A 21 -10.80 7.20 2.16
N ASP A 22 -10.16 6.95 1.01
CA ASP A 22 -10.44 5.77 0.18
C ASP A 22 -9.98 4.47 0.84
N VAL A 23 -9.13 4.58 1.85
CA VAL A 23 -8.66 3.51 2.73
C VAL A 23 -9.53 3.47 4.00
N THR A 24 -10.84 3.69 3.88
CA THR A 24 -11.73 3.63 5.05
C THR A 24 -11.77 2.21 5.63
N PRO A 25 -11.66 2.06 6.96
CA PRO A 25 -11.83 0.76 7.60
C PRO A 25 -13.23 0.23 7.29
N ILE A 26 -13.35 -1.08 7.11
CA ILE A 26 -14.66 -1.72 7.07
C ILE A 26 -15.29 -1.48 8.44
N ILE A 27 -16.47 -0.89 8.44
CA ILE A 27 -17.18 -0.52 9.66
C ILE A 27 -17.44 -1.78 10.45
N SER A 28 -16.70 -1.95 11.52
CA SER A 28 -17.01 -2.94 12.54
C SER A 28 -17.43 -2.22 13.81
N PRO A 29 -18.37 -2.77 14.59
CA PRO A 29 -18.67 -2.19 15.88
C PRO A 29 -17.38 -2.08 16.69
N ASN A 30 -17.15 -0.91 17.28
CA ASN A 30 -15.98 -0.54 18.10
C ASN A 30 -15.87 -1.42 19.37
N THR A 31 -15.64 -2.70 19.20
CA THR A 31 -15.38 -3.62 20.30
C THR A 31 -13.90 -3.95 20.30
N HIS A 32 -13.15 -3.24 21.14
CA HIS A 32 -11.76 -3.60 21.38
C HIS A 32 -11.68 -5.03 21.93
N LEU A 33 -11.06 -5.90 21.14
CA LEU A 33 -10.98 -7.32 21.44
C LEU A 33 -9.95 -7.61 22.53
N LEU A 34 -8.83 -6.89 22.50
CA LEU A 34 -7.65 -7.14 23.33
C LEU A 34 -7.34 -5.96 24.27
N PRO A 35 -6.59 -6.19 25.36
CA PRO A 35 -6.05 -5.13 26.19
C PRO A 35 -5.10 -4.24 25.38
N ALA A 36 -4.62 -3.15 25.98
CA ALA A 36 -3.67 -2.26 25.33
C ALA A 36 -2.38 -3.00 24.93
N LEU A 37 -1.98 -2.82 23.66
CA LEU A 37 -0.79 -3.40 23.05
C LEU A 37 0.05 -2.29 22.41
N ASP A 38 1.36 -2.51 22.33
CA ASP A 38 2.22 -1.73 21.47
C ASP A 38 2.16 -2.25 20.04
N THR A 39 2.25 -1.36 19.06
CA THR A 39 2.36 -1.72 17.65
C THR A 39 3.82 -1.80 17.24
N SER A 40 4.17 -2.80 16.45
CA SER A 40 5.49 -2.95 15.85
C SER A 40 5.35 -3.37 14.38
N VAL A 41 6.18 -2.80 13.52
CA VAL A 41 6.22 -3.17 12.10
C VAL A 41 7.66 -3.47 11.72
N ASP A 42 7.87 -4.60 11.07
CA ASP A 42 9.18 -4.98 10.53
C ASP A 42 9.47 -4.16 9.26
N ILE A 43 10.04 -2.96 9.45
CA ILE A 43 10.33 -2.01 8.37
C ILE A 43 11.30 -2.61 7.35
N TYR A 44 12.33 -3.37 7.78
CA TYR A 44 13.27 -4.00 6.88
C TYR A 44 12.60 -5.03 5.98
N ASN A 45 11.68 -5.79 6.55
CA ASN A 45 10.87 -6.74 5.80
C ASN A 45 9.95 -6.04 4.80
N LEU A 46 9.29 -4.95 5.19
CA LEU A 46 8.48 -4.14 4.27
C LEU A 46 9.35 -3.56 3.16
N GLU A 47 10.49 -2.98 3.51
CA GLU A 47 11.43 -2.46 2.53
C GLU A 47 11.89 -3.52 1.54
N SER A 48 12.21 -4.72 1.99
CA SER A 48 12.58 -5.83 1.13
C SER A 48 11.46 -6.22 0.15
N ASN A 49 10.25 -6.37 0.64
CA ASN A 49 9.09 -6.77 -0.18
C ASN A 49 8.63 -5.69 -1.18
N TYR A 50 8.87 -4.41 -0.88
CA TYR A 50 8.48 -3.31 -1.75
C TYR A 50 9.64 -2.69 -2.53
N SER A 51 10.86 -3.26 -2.46
CA SER A 51 12.03 -2.79 -3.22
C SER A 51 12.03 -3.25 -4.67
N GLU A 52 11.39 -4.37 -4.99
CA GLU A 52 11.37 -4.91 -6.33
C GLU A 52 10.19 -4.37 -7.15
N GLY A 53 10.55 -3.61 -8.18
CA GLY A 53 9.82 -3.38 -9.40
C GLY A 53 8.39 -2.87 -9.35
N PHE A 54 8.10 -1.90 -9.98
CA PHE A 54 7.00 -1.17 -10.60
C PHE A 54 7.34 0.31 -10.72
N PHE A 55 8.61 0.61 -10.86
CA PHE A 55 9.03 2.00 -11.00
C PHE A 55 9.45 2.26 -12.44
N THR A 56 8.54 2.83 -13.24
CA THR A 56 8.99 3.81 -14.20
C THR A 56 9.56 4.96 -13.37
N ALA A 57 10.86 4.90 -13.14
CA ALA A 57 11.55 5.97 -12.45
C ALA A 57 11.33 7.25 -13.26
N LYS A 58 10.55 8.19 -12.76
CA LYS A 58 10.66 9.57 -13.18
C LYS A 58 12.03 10.03 -12.72
N ALA A 59 12.96 10.12 -13.66
CA ALA A 59 14.27 10.67 -13.42
C ALA A 59 14.11 12.19 -13.23
N ASP A 60 14.00 12.62 -11.99
CA ASP A 60 14.24 14.04 -11.68
C ASP A 60 15.75 14.23 -11.74
N SER A 61 16.21 14.95 -12.75
CA SER A 61 17.61 15.37 -12.86
C SER A 61 17.90 16.39 -11.76
N ILE A 62 18.45 15.93 -10.65
CA ILE A 62 19.07 16.83 -9.68
C ILE A 62 20.47 17.09 -10.20
N GLY A 63 20.66 18.23 -10.86
CA GLY A 63 21.99 18.71 -11.22
C GLY A 63 22.77 19.06 -9.96
N THR A 64 23.65 18.18 -9.53
CA THR A 64 24.71 18.54 -8.58
C THR A 64 25.91 19.03 -9.36
N ASN A 65 26.15 20.33 -9.35
CA ASN A 65 27.36 20.90 -9.90
C ASN A 65 28.52 20.58 -8.95
N TYR A 66 29.32 19.61 -9.29
CA TYR A 66 30.61 19.41 -8.66
C TYR A 66 31.62 20.27 -9.42
N THR A 67 32.08 21.38 -8.85
CA THR A 67 33.24 22.11 -9.31
C THR A 67 34.49 21.33 -8.90
N ASN A 68 35.17 20.76 -9.89
CA ASN A 68 36.48 20.16 -9.67
C ASN A 68 37.47 21.29 -9.29
N PRO A 69 38.28 21.15 -8.23
CA PRO A 69 39.21 22.18 -7.78
C PRO A 69 40.29 22.55 -8.82
N GLN A 70 40.36 21.85 -9.95
CA GLN A 70 41.32 22.13 -11.05
C GLN A 70 40.71 22.89 -12.25
N GLY A 71 39.49 23.45 -12.14
CA GLY A 71 38.98 24.44 -13.09
C GLY A 71 38.51 23.92 -14.44
N PHE A 72 38.49 22.62 -14.71
CA PHE A 72 37.88 22.03 -15.88
C PHE A 72 36.47 21.48 -15.49
N GLY A 73 35.44 22.28 -15.80
CA GLY A 73 34.08 21.95 -15.49
C GLY A 73 33.55 20.84 -16.40
N THR A 74 33.56 19.61 -15.94
CA THR A 74 32.69 18.54 -16.45
C THR A 74 31.49 18.46 -15.55
N SER A 75 30.34 18.97 -16.03
CA SER A 75 29.05 18.78 -15.33
C SER A 75 28.58 17.33 -15.51
N TYR A 76 28.75 16.53 -14.50
CA TYR A 76 28.11 15.20 -14.46
C TYR A 76 26.66 15.37 -13.98
N HIS A 77 25.70 15.19 -14.87
CA HIS A 77 24.31 15.03 -14.50
C HIS A 77 24.14 13.64 -13.86
N SER A 78 24.19 13.60 -12.55
CA SER A 78 23.81 12.40 -11.81
C SER A 78 22.29 12.35 -11.74
N THR A 79 21.68 11.50 -12.56
CA THR A 79 20.26 11.18 -12.49
C THR A 79 20.03 10.30 -11.25
N ARG A 80 19.77 10.90 -10.11
CA ARG A 80 19.38 10.16 -8.92
C ARG A 80 17.90 9.80 -9.06
N MET A 81 17.64 8.53 -9.38
CA MET A 81 16.26 8.04 -9.40
C MET A 81 15.65 8.18 -8.02
N LYS A 82 14.59 9.00 -7.90
CA LYS A 82 13.75 9.09 -6.69
C LYS A 82 12.83 7.87 -6.55
N SER A 83 13.37 6.64 -6.70
CA SER A 83 12.58 5.44 -6.42
C SER A 83 12.17 5.36 -4.95
N LYS A 84 12.95 5.99 -4.07
CA LYS A 84 12.75 5.99 -2.62
C LYS A 84 11.42 6.62 -2.18
N THR A 85 10.93 7.62 -2.91
CA THR A 85 9.71 8.35 -2.51
C THR A 85 8.45 7.49 -2.61
N TYR A 86 8.28 6.71 -3.68
CA TYR A 86 7.10 5.84 -3.83
C TYR A 86 7.12 4.65 -2.90
N LYS A 87 8.29 4.08 -2.68
CA LYS A 87 8.50 3.03 -1.71
C LYS A 87 8.11 3.50 -0.31
N ASP A 88 8.63 4.65 0.10
CA ASP A 88 8.35 5.24 1.40
C ASP A 88 6.85 5.55 1.58
N VAL A 89 6.16 6.03 0.55
CA VAL A 89 4.72 6.32 0.62
C VAL A 89 3.89 5.05 0.82
N ARG A 90 4.17 3.95 0.10
CA ARG A 90 3.42 2.68 0.28
C ARG A 90 3.67 2.06 1.64
N ILE A 91 4.91 2.08 2.10
CA ILE A 91 5.28 1.59 3.42
C ILE A 91 4.57 2.41 4.51
N ASN A 92 4.56 3.72 4.38
CA ASN A 92 3.84 4.60 5.30
C ASN A 92 2.32 4.32 5.29
N ASP A 93 1.72 4.09 4.12
CA ASP A 93 0.30 3.72 4.03
C ASP A 93 0.02 2.41 4.80
N ILE A 94 0.86 1.39 4.62
CA ILE A 94 0.73 0.10 5.31
C ILE A 94 0.85 0.27 6.82
N ILE A 95 1.85 1.01 7.29
CA ILE A 95 2.04 1.31 8.72
C ILE A 95 0.82 2.01 9.28
N ASN A 96 0.36 3.06 8.62
CA ASN A 96 -0.79 3.84 9.06
C ASN A 96 -2.09 3.02 9.09
N ILE A 97 -2.31 2.15 8.09
CA ILE A 97 -3.47 1.25 8.06
C ILE A 97 -3.41 0.28 9.24
N PHE A 98 -2.25 -0.33 9.47
CA PHE A 98 -2.07 -1.28 10.56
C PHE A 98 -2.26 -0.63 11.93
N GLU A 99 -1.59 0.49 12.18
CA GLU A 99 -1.70 1.20 13.47
C GLU A 99 -3.13 1.67 13.74
N LYS A 100 -3.81 2.17 12.71
CA LYS A 100 -5.20 2.58 12.81
C LYS A 100 -6.10 1.40 13.13
N GLU A 101 -5.96 0.28 12.39
CA GLU A 101 -6.77 -0.92 12.61
C GLU A 101 -6.56 -1.50 14.02
N VAL A 102 -5.30 -1.55 14.48
CA VAL A 102 -5.01 -2.00 15.84
C VAL A 102 -5.66 -1.11 16.87
N LYS A 103 -5.52 0.21 16.75
CA LYS A 103 -6.03 1.19 17.71
C LYS A 103 -7.56 1.26 17.74
N GLU A 104 -8.21 1.15 16.58
CA GLU A 104 -9.66 1.34 16.49
C GLU A 104 -10.44 0.04 16.69
N ASN A 105 -9.89 -1.11 16.25
CA ASN A 105 -10.67 -2.34 16.12
C ASN A 105 -10.11 -3.56 16.88
N ILE A 106 -8.82 -3.59 17.23
CA ILE A 106 -8.20 -4.78 17.82
C ILE A 106 -7.89 -4.57 19.30
N SER A 107 -7.20 -3.50 19.66
CA SER A 107 -6.66 -3.28 21.00
C SER A 107 -7.23 -2.00 21.61
N THR A 108 -7.51 -2.00 22.91
CA THR A 108 -7.90 -0.76 23.57
C THR A 108 -6.75 0.25 23.55
N PRO A 109 -7.00 1.52 23.22
CA PRO A 109 -5.96 2.55 23.23
C PRO A 109 -5.55 2.96 24.65
N TYR A 110 -6.31 2.54 25.68
CA TYR A 110 -6.14 2.97 27.06
C TYR A 110 -5.67 1.82 27.96
N GLY A 111 -4.86 2.15 28.94
CA GLY A 111 -4.39 1.22 29.97
C GLY A 111 -2.93 0.82 29.80
N ALA A 112 -2.44 0.00 30.74
CA ALA A 112 -1.08 -0.52 30.69
C ALA A 112 -0.92 -1.50 29.53
N LYS A 113 0.17 -1.35 28.78
CA LYS A 113 0.52 -2.23 27.66
C LYS A 113 0.83 -3.64 28.18
N ARG A 114 0.18 -4.64 27.61
CA ARG A 114 0.32 -6.05 28.02
C ARG A 114 1.07 -6.92 27.00
N GLY A 115 1.65 -6.29 26.01
CA GLY A 115 2.43 -6.96 24.97
C GLY A 115 2.53 -6.11 23.72
N THR A 116 2.92 -6.75 22.64
CA THR A 116 3.13 -6.13 21.33
C THR A 116 2.37 -6.90 20.26
N ILE A 117 1.78 -6.18 19.32
CA ILE A 117 1.26 -6.73 18.07
C ILE A 117 2.17 -6.30 16.94
N SER A 118 2.69 -7.27 16.20
CA SER A 118 3.70 -7.04 15.14
C SER A 118 3.15 -7.42 13.78
N LEU A 119 3.42 -6.58 12.77
CA LEU A 119 3.09 -6.83 11.37
C LEU A 119 4.33 -7.20 10.57
N ARG A 120 4.22 -8.23 9.72
CA ARG A 120 5.23 -8.65 8.76
C ARG A 120 4.57 -9.08 7.45
N ILE A 121 5.20 -8.79 6.31
CA ILE A 121 4.84 -9.31 4.99
C ILE A 121 5.75 -10.51 4.69
N ARG A 122 5.18 -11.71 4.64
CA ARG A 122 5.94 -12.95 4.40
C ARG A 122 6.26 -13.17 2.94
N TYR A 123 5.32 -12.79 2.09
CA TYR A 123 5.41 -12.98 0.66
C TYR A 123 4.66 -11.85 -0.05
N ARG A 124 5.21 -11.41 -1.16
CA ARG A 124 4.58 -10.46 -2.07
C ARG A 124 4.97 -10.78 -3.50
N GLU A 125 3.97 -10.94 -4.33
CA GLU A 125 4.10 -11.03 -5.78
C GLU A 125 3.24 -9.92 -6.40
N SER A 126 3.79 -9.26 -7.38
CA SER A 126 3.07 -8.23 -8.13
C SER A 126 3.35 -8.40 -9.60
N ASP A 127 2.30 -8.53 -10.39
CA ASP A 127 2.37 -8.66 -11.84
C ASP A 127 1.65 -7.51 -12.52
N ASN A 128 2.25 -7.06 -13.62
CA ASN A 128 1.68 -6.03 -14.48
C ASN A 128 1.18 -6.70 -15.76
N ASN A 129 -0.11 -6.77 -15.93
CA ASN A 129 -0.73 -7.47 -17.06
C ASN A 129 -0.68 -6.64 -18.34
N LYS A 130 0.43 -6.77 -19.07
CA LYS A 130 0.72 -6.04 -20.33
C LYS A 130 -0.27 -6.29 -21.47
N LYS A 131 -1.21 -7.25 -21.31
CA LYS A 131 -2.22 -7.55 -22.36
C LYS A 131 -3.09 -6.33 -22.68
N TYR A 132 -3.38 -5.51 -21.68
CA TYR A 132 -4.15 -4.27 -21.86
C TYR A 132 -3.42 -3.25 -22.72
N ARG A 133 -2.08 -3.16 -22.59
CA ARG A 133 -1.24 -2.27 -23.42
C ARG A 133 -1.28 -2.67 -24.89
N ILE A 134 -1.33 -3.98 -25.18
CA ILE A 134 -1.42 -4.48 -26.56
C ILE A 134 -2.74 -4.06 -27.20
N VAL A 135 -3.86 -4.20 -26.49
CA VAL A 135 -5.18 -3.77 -26.98
C VAL A 135 -5.20 -2.28 -27.27
N SER A 136 -4.64 -1.48 -26.37
CA SER A 136 -4.53 -0.03 -26.53
C SER A 136 -3.67 0.36 -27.72
N LEU A 137 -2.56 -0.37 -27.96
CA LEU A 137 -1.68 -0.13 -29.11
C LEU A 137 -2.36 -0.50 -30.43
N LEU A 138 -3.00 -1.68 -30.50
CA LEU A 138 -3.70 -2.16 -31.71
C LEU A 138 -4.89 -1.27 -32.11
N SER A 139 -5.51 -0.61 -31.14
CA SER A 139 -6.61 0.33 -31.36
C SER A 139 -6.15 1.77 -31.66
N PHE A 140 -4.84 2.00 -31.83
CA PHE A 140 -4.26 3.34 -31.97
C PHE A 140 -4.71 4.33 -30.86
N GLY A 141 -4.91 3.81 -29.64
CA GLY A 141 -5.34 4.60 -28.50
C GLY A 141 -6.85 4.87 -28.41
N THR A 142 -7.64 4.50 -29.43
CA THR A 142 -9.10 4.73 -29.41
C THR A 142 -9.81 3.96 -28.28
N ALA A 143 -9.31 2.78 -27.92
CA ALA A 143 -9.82 2.03 -26.77
C ALA A 143 -9.71 2.81 -25.45
N ILE A 144 -8.62 3.53 -25.25
CA ILE A 144 -8.43 4.39 -24.06
C ILE A 144 -9.46 5.52 -24.03
N LEU A 145 -9.74 6.13 -25.17
CA LEU A 145 -10.76 7.17 -25.30
C LEU A 145 -12.18 6.65 -25.00
N LEU A 146 -12.42 5.36 -25.23
CA LEU A 146 -13.66 4.67 -24.89
C LEU A 146 -13.69 4.14 -23.43
N GLY A 147 -12.64 4.42 -22.63
CA GLY A 147 -12.57 4.02 -21.23
C GLY A 147 -11.95 2.65 -20.98
N PHE A 148 -11.32 2.05 -21.96
CA PHE A 148 -10.57 0.80 -21.72
C PHE A 148 -9.35 1.06 -20.84
N PRO A 149 -9.08 0.20 -19.84
CA PRO A 149 -7.85 0.33 -19.06
C PRO A 149 -6.63 0.06 -19.92
N TRP A 150 -5.57 0.79 -19.74
CA TRP A 150 -4.31 0.50 -20.42
C TRP A 150 -3.40 -0.42 -19.63
N ASP A 151 -3.68 -0.57 -18.34
CA ASP A 151 -2.91 -1.48 -17.49
C ASP A 151 -3.78 -2.09 -16.38
N LYS A 152 -3.35 -3.26 -15.88
CA LYS A 152 -3.92 -3.93 -14.72
C LYS A 152 -2.77 -4.41 -13.85
N ILE A 153 -2.82 -4.05 -12.59
CA ILE A 153 -1.85 -4.46 -11.59
C ILE A 153 -2.52 -5.50 -10.70
N ASP A 154 -1.97 -6.70 -10.73
CA ASP A 154 -2.37 -7.79 -9.85
C ASP A 154 -1.32 -7.92 -8.74
N GLU A 155 -1.73 -8.03 -7.49
CA GLU A 155 -0.85 -8.21 -6.35
C GLU A 155 -1.38 -9.29 -5.42
N THR A 156 -0.49 -10.19 -5.01
CA THR A 156 -0.74 -11.21 -3.98
C THR A 156 0.23 -10.98 -2.83
N ILE A 157 -0.30 -10.91 -1.61
CA ILE A 157 0.50 -10.73 -0.40
C ILE A 157 0.12 -11.75 0.67
N GLU A 158 1.10 -12.25 1.41
CA GLU A 158 0.89 -12.98 2.66
C GLU A 158 1.25 -12.08 3.84
N VAL A 159 0.25 -11.73 4.62
CA VAL A 159 0.36 -10.90 5.82
C VAL A 159 0.41 -11.77 7.04
N GLU A 160 1.41 -11.55 7.88
CA GLU A 160 1.56 -12.19 9.18
C GLU A 160 1.41 -11.15 10.28
N VAL A 161 0.56 -11.46 11.26
CA VAL A 161 0.42 -10.67 12.49
C VAL A 161 0.75 -11.57 13.68
N GLU A 162 1.74 -11.14 14.46
CA GLU A 162 2.22 -11.84 15.64
C GLU A 162 1.85 -11.09 16.91
N LEU A 163 1.30 -11.80 17.89
CA LEU A 163 1.03 -11.31 19.24
C LEU A 163 2.12 -11.79 20.19
N ILE A 164 2.75 -10.87 20.90
CA ILE A 164 3.89 -11.13 21.79
C ILE A 164 3.54 -10.56 23.17
N ASN A 165 3.74 -11.33 24.23
CA ASN A 165 3.53 -10.87 25.61
C ASN A 165 4.71 -10.04 26.14
N ASN A 166 4.57 -9.48 27.33
CA ASN A 166 5.61 -8.67 27.99
C ASN A 166 6.89 -9.48 28.33
N LYS A 167 6.81 -10.82 28.33
CA LYS A 167 7.98 -11.71 28.50
C LYS A 167 8.71 -11.98 27.19
N LYS A 168 8.27 -11.36 26.09
CA LYS A 168 8.76 -11.58 24.72
C LYS A 168 8.48 -12.99 24.18
N GLU A 169 7.46 -13.65 24.69
CA GLU A 169 7.01 -14.94 24.19
C GLU A 169 5.89 -14.72 23.18
N THR A 170 5.94 -15.44 22.06
CA THR A 170 4.88 -15.45 21.04
C THR A 170 3.62 -16.10 21.60
N VAL A 171 2.56 -15.34 21.71
CA VAL A 171 1.25 -15.81 22.15
C VAL A 171 0.50 -16.50 21.01
N LYS A 172 0.47 -15.86 19.85
CA LYS A 172 -0.22 -16.35 18.65
C LYS A 172 0.31 -15.69 17.38
N ILE A 173 0.28 -16.44 16.28
CA ILE A 173 0.60 -15.94 14.94
C ILE A 173 -0.61 -16.18 14.05
N TYR A 174 -1.00 -15.15 13.30
CA TYR A 174 -2.03 -15.20 12.28
C TYR A 174 -1.45 -14.90 10.92
N LYS A 175 -1.91 -15.63 9.90
CA LYS A 175 -1.49 -15.47 8.51
C LYS A 175 -2.68 -15.40 7.60
N GLU A 176 -2.62 -14.51 6.62
CA GLU A 176 -3.61 -14.37 5.56
C GLU A 176 -2.93 -14.14 4.22
N LEU A 177 -3.35 -14.90 3.23
CA LEU A 177 -2.98 -14.71 1.83
C LEU A 177 -4.12 -13.98 1.13
N ILE A 178 -3.83 -12.83 0.55
CA ILE A 178 -4.79 -11.98 -0.14
C ILE A 178 -4.27 -11.68 -1.54
N SER A 179 -5.18 -11.72 -2.51
CA SER A 179 -4.92 -11.29 -3.88
C SER A 179 -5.93 -10.22 -4.27
N GLY A 180 -5.43 -9.16 -4.87
CA GLY A 180 -6.25 -8.06 -5.37
C GLY A 180 -5.74 -7.52 -6.68
N SER A 181 -6.54 -6.67 -7.31
CA SER A 181 -6.15 -6.00 -8.55
C SER A 181 -6.62 -4.55 -8.59
N SER A 182 -5.86 -3.73 -9.31
CA SER A 182 -6.21 -2.35 -9.61
C SER A 182 -6.01 -2.04 -11.07
N TYR A 183 -6.84 -1.17 -11.64
CA TYR A 183 -6.80 -0.81 -13.04
C TYR A 183 -6.28 0.61 -13.23
N VAL A 184 -5.43 0.77 -14.24
CA VAL A 184 -4.97 2.08 -14.70
C VAL A 184 -5.83 2.47 -15.91
N ALA A 185 -6.67 3.49 -15.74
CA ALA A 185 -7.58 3.95 -16.78
C ALA A 185 -7.83 5.46 -16.68
N ALA A 186 -8.09 6.09 -17.85
CA ALA A 186 -8.23 7.55 -17.92
C ALA A 186 -9.47 8.10 -17.20
N TRP A 187 -10.58 7.34 -17.19
CA TRP A 187 -11.88 7.86 -16.79
C TRP A 187 -12.39 7.35 -15.44
N TRP A 188 -12.02 6.11 -15.05
CA TRP A 188 -12.58 5.43 -13.89
C TRP A 188 -11.54 4.68 -13.05
N GLY A 189 -10.33 4.49 -13.58
CA GLY A 189 -9.23 3.83 -12.90
C GLY A 189 -8.34 4.79 -12.12
N TYR A 190 -7.22 4.27 -11.69
CA TYR A 190 -6.17 5.03 -11.03
C TYR A 190 -5.09 5.41 -12.05
N ASN A 191 -4.27 6.40 -11.73
CA ASN A 191 -3.05 6.64 -12.49
C ASN A 191 -2.01 5.53 -12.23
N GLU A 192 -0.91 5.52 -13.01
CA GLU A 192 0.14 4.50 -12.89
C GLU A 192 0.83 4.50 -11.51
N GLU A 193 0.82 5.62 -10.82
CA GLU A 193 1.46 5.78 -9.50
C GLU A 193 0.54 5.31 -8.38
N ASP A 194 -0.76 5.59 -8.49
CA ASP A 194 -1.74 5.30 -7.45
C ASP A 194 -2.31 3.87 -7.53
N ALA A 195 -2.34 3.26 -8.71
CA ALA A 195 -2.87 1.92 -8.88
C ALA A 195 -2.12 0.84 -8.05
N PRO A 196 -0.78 0.79 -8.04
CA PRO A 196 -0.03 -0.12 -7.15
C PRO A 196 -0.26 0.19 -5.67
N ARG A 197 -0.39 1.46 -5.34
CA ARG A 197 -0.62 1.93 -3.99
C ARG A 197 -2.00 1.50 -3.49
N LYS A 198 -3.00 1.59 -4.36
CA LYS A 198 -4.39 1.18 -4.07
C LYS A 198 -4.50 -0.31 -3.82
N VAL A 199 -3.93 -1.14 -4.69
CA VAL A 199 -4.01 -2.59 -4.53
C VAL A 199 -3.32 -3.06 -3.26
N SER A 200 -2.13 -2.50 -2.94
CA SER A 200 -1.42 -2.83 -1.70
C SER A 200 -2.23 -2.43 -0.46
N ALA A 201 -2.81 -1.22 -0.45
CA ALA A 201 -3.63 -0.75 0.67
C ALA A 201 -4.87 -1.62 0.88
N ASP A 202 -5.57 -1.98 -0.19
CA ASP A 202 -6.77 -2.82 -0.12
C ASP A 202 -6.44 -4.24 0.36
N ASN A 203 -5.34 -4.81 -0.13
CA ASN A 203 -4.91 -6.14 0.27
C ASN A 203 -4.56 -6.19 1.76
N ILE A 204 -3.82 -5.21 2.27
CA ILE A 204 -3.50 -5.10 3.71
C ILE A 204 -4.77 -4.98 4.55
N LYS A 205 -5.73 -4.16 4.14
CA LYS A 205 -6.99 -4.01 4.86
C LYS A 205 -7.77 -5.32 4.93
N GLN A 206 -7.92 -6.00 3.81
CA GLN A 206 -8.61 -7.28 3.75
C GLN A 206 -7.93 -8.34 4.62
N ALA A 207 -6.58 -8.37 4.61
CA ALA A 207 -5.82 -9.27 5.47
C ALA A 207 -6.07 -8.99 6.95
N LEU A 208 -5.95 -7.72 7.35
CA LEU A 208 -6.15 -7.31 8.75
C LEU A 208 -7.59 -7.56 9.22
N GLU A 209 -8.59 -7.36 8.37
CA GLU A 209 -9.97 -7.69 8.70
C GLU A 209 -10.16 -9.18 8.99
N LYS A 210 -9.65 -10.06 8.11
CA LYS A 210 -9.72 -11.51 8.32
C LYS A 210 -8.96 -11.92 9.59
N ILE A 211 -7.79 -11.34 9.84
CA ILE A 211 -7.00 -11.58 11.04
C ILE A 211 -7.76 -11.11 12.29
N ARG A 212 -8.39 -9.94 12.25
CA ARG A 212 -9.21 -9.40 13.34
C ARG A 212 -10.34 -10.35 13.70
N ILE A 213 -11.05 -10.92 12.70
CA ILE A 213 -12.10 -11.92 12.93
C ILE A 213 -11.54 -13.13 13.68
N LYS A 214 -10.36 -13.65 13.26
CA LYS A 214 -9.69 -14.78 13.94
C LYS A 214 -9.28 -14.42 15.37
N ILE A 215 -8.74 -13.22 15.59
CA ILE A 215 -8.43 -12.70 16.93
C ILE A 215 -9.70 -12.68 17.79
N GLY A 216 -10.83 -12.29 17.21
CA GLY A 216 -12.12 -12.28 17.90
C GLY A 216 -12.50 -13.65 18.48
N TYR A 217 -12.33 -14.71 17.69
CA TYR A 217 -12.57 -16.09 18.16
C TYR A 217 -11.60 -16.54 19.25
N ASP A 218 -10.34 -16.13 19.16
CA ASP A 218 -9.26 -16.53 20.08
C ASP A 218 -9.14 -15.61 21.31
N THR A 219 -9.93 -14.53 21.38
CA THR A 219 -9.82 -13.49 22.43
C THR A 219 -9.72 -14.01 23.86
N PRO A 220 -10.52 -15.01 24.30
CA PRO A 220 -10.43 -15.53 25.69
C PRO A 220 -9.05 -16.12 25.98
N THR A 221 -8.51 -16.91 25.06
CA THR A 221 -7.20 -17.56 25.19
C THR A 221 -6.07 -16.56 25.16
N ILE A 222 -6.13 -15.59 24.23
CA ILE A 222 -5.12 -14.54 24.10
C ILE A 222 -5.06 -13.68 25.38
N LYS A 223 -6.19 -13.24 25.91
CA LYS A 223 -6.25 -12.44 27.13
C LYS A 223 -5.61 -13.13 28.35
N ASN A 224 -5.72 -14.47 28.42
CA ASN A 224 -5.09 -15.22 29.50
C ASN A 224 -3.56 -15.26 29.36
N ASN A 225 -3.05 -15.29 28.16
CA ASN A 225 -1.61 -15.37 27.87
C ASN A 225 -0.92 -13.99 27.82
N LEU A 226 -1.70 -12.91 27.78
CA LEU A 226 -1.22 -11.52 27.85
C LEU A 226 -1.21 -10.96 29.29
N LYS A 227 -1.41 -11.80 30.31
CA LYS A 227 -1.40 -11.37 31.73
C LYS A 227 -0.01 -11.16 32.29
#